data_3c1b8f43a4026698eb3e1fd658413ae5
#
_entry.id   3c1b8f43a4026698eb3e1fd658413ae5
#
_cell.length_a   1.000
_cell.length_b   1.000
_cell.length_c   1.000
_cell.angle_alpha   90.00
_cell.angle_beta   90.00
_cell.angle_gamma   90.00
#
_symmetry.space_group_name_H-M   'P 1'
#
loop_
_entity.id
_entity.type
_entity.pdbx_description
1 polymer ?
#
loop_
_entity_poly.entity_id
_entity_poly.type
_entity_poly.pdbx_seq_one_letter_code
_entity_poly.pdbx_strand_id
1 'polypeptide(L)'
;MLVKVQGKGTFVAQHPTTKLPAMKFTGFLEELYDQVQKVSVKDVEISRVPVTDELRKLLKLDPAESELFRIKRLRHVNDAPYAFTINFLPVEIGQQIREKELLRVPLLWILQEELKIPITRAHETVEAAAADPEVAERLDIPLLSPVMHVKRVMYTERDRPLELVESYYRADRYQYSVNLIRVKRDGKWAWDHES
;
A
#
# COMPACT_ATOMS: atom_id res chain seq x y z
N MET A 1 12.33 20.50 -17.62
CA MET A 1 12.79 20.59 -19.04
C MET A 1 12.76 22.05 -19.45
N LEU A 2 13.77 22.54 -20.18
CA LEU A 2 13.78 23.91 -20.71
C LEU A 2 13.27 23.89 -22.15
N VAL A 3 12.32 24.78 -22.46
CA VAL A 3 11.80 24.96 -23.81
C VAL A 3 12.27 26.28 -24.33
N LYS A 4 13.02 26.25 -25.46
CA LYS A 4 13.53 27.47 -26.15
C LYS A 4 12.49 27.86 -27.20
N VAL A 5 11.95 29.08 -27.07
CA VAL A 5 11.07 29.67 -28.08
C VAL A 5 11.86 30.74 -28.81
N GLN A 6 12.01 30.59 -30.12
CA GLN A 6 12.76 31.51 -30.95
C GLN A 6 12.14 32.92 -30.90
N GLY A 7 12.94 33.92 -30.60
CA GLY A 7 12.51 35.31 -30.45
C GLY A 7 11.83 35.65 -29.10
N LYS A 8 11.60 34.68 -28.20
CA LYS A 8 10.94 34.91 -26.90
C LYS A 8 11.77 34.48 -25.70
N GLY A 9 12.86 33.71 -25.90
CA GLY A 9 13.73 33.26 -24.80
C GLY A 9 13.58 31.78 -24.43
N THR A 10 14.20 31.41 -23.32
CA THR A 10 14.16 30.05 -22.78
C THR A 10 13.24 30.03 -21.54
N PHE A 11 12.26 29.21 -21.56
CA PHE A 11 11.24 29.06 -20.50
C PHE A 11 11.43 27.72 -19.82
N VAL A 12 11.18 27.67 -18.52
CA VAL A 12 10.94 26.39 -17.83
C VAL A 12 9.63 25.84 -18.37
N ALA A 13 9.69 24.68 -19.03
CA ALA A 13 8.45 23.98 -19.38
C ALA A 13 7.68 23.77 -18.08
N GLN A 14 6.49 24.32 -17.99
CA GLN A 14 5.54 23.78 -17.02
C GLN A 14 5.34 22.34 -17.44
N HIS A 15 5.94 21.41 -16.69
CA HIS A 15 5.44 20.05 -16.77
C HIS A 15 3.94 20.20 -16.53
N PRO A 16 3.08 19.63 -17.38
CA PRO A 16 1.72 19.41 -16.95
C PRO A 16 1.87 18.49 -15.74
N THR A 17 1.93 19.08 -14.56
CA THR A 17 1.50 18.40 -13.36
C THR A 17 0.02 18.19 -13.61
N THR A 18 -0.32 17.23 -14.44
CA THR A 18 -1.53 16.46 -14.24
C THR A 18 -1.24 15.75 -12.92
N LYS A 19 -1.31 16.52 -11.84
CA LYS A 19 -1.58 15.95 -10.54
C LYS A 19 -2.93 15.27 -10.76
N LEU A 20 -2.89 14.00 -11.11
CA LEU A 20 -4.02 13.15 -10.80
C LEU A 20 -4.36 13.53 -9.36
N PRO A 21 -5.65 13.74 -9.02
CA PRO A 21 -6.00 14.08 -7.67
C PRO A 21 -5.26 13.11 -6.79
N ALA A 22 -4.32 13.63 -6.00
CA ALA A 22 -3.51 12.80 -5.12
C ALA A 22 -4.52 12.08 -4.25
N MET A 23 -4.53 10.76 -4.30
CA MET A 23 -5.41 9.99 -3.45
C MET A 23 -4.96 10.29 -2.04
N LYS A 24 -5.79 10.99 -1.30
CA LYS A 24 -5.54 11.29 0.09
C LYS A 24 -5.79 10.01 0.87
N PHE A 25 -4.78 9.56 1.57
CA PHE A 25 -4.90 8.47 2.51
C PHE A 25 -4.99 9.09 3.91
N THR A 26 -6.11 8.97 4.57
CA THR A 26 -6.34 9.50 5.92
C THR A 26 -5.99 8.46 7.00
N GLY A 27 -5.49 7.30 6.59
CA GLY A 27 -5.02 6.27 7.52
C GLY A 27 -6.09 5.27 7.95
N PHE A 28 -7.34 5.39 7.49
CA PHE A 28 -8.40 4.46 7.83
C PHE A 28 -8.64 3.39 6.77
N LEU A 29 -8.91 2.18 7.21
CA LEU A 29 -9.18 1.02 6.35
C LEU A 29 -10.42 1.22 5.47
N GLU A 30 -11.40 1.99 5.95
CA GLU A 30 -12.62 2.35 5.22
C GLU A 30 -12.31 3.09 3.91
N GLU A 31 -11.29 3.93 3.89
CA GLU A 31 -10.86 4.60 2.67
C GLU A 31 -10.24 3.67 1.63
N LEU A 32 -9.69 2.52 2.07
CA LEU A 32 -9.26 1.50 1.14
C LEU A 32 -10.44 0.94 0.33
N TYR A 33 -11.64 0.88 0.91
CA TYR A 33 -12.85 0.47 0.20
C TYR A 33 -13.30 1.51 -0.83
N ASP A 34 -13.28 2.79 -0.47
CA ASP A 34 -13.67 3.88 -1.38
C ASP A 34 -12.66 4.08 -2.51
N GLN A 35 -11.37 3.86 -2.23
CA GLN A 35 -10.32 3.95 -3.24
C GLN A 35 -10.40 2.82 -4.27
N VAL A 36 -10.85 1.63 -3.88
CA VAL A 36 -10.94 0.47 -4.78
C VAL A 36 -11.92 0.70 -5.94
N GLN A 37 -12.93 1.51 -5.76
CA GLN A 37 -13.86 1.87 -6.85
C GLN A 37 -13.19 2.68 -7.98
N LYS A 38 -12.05 3.34 -7.68
CA LYS A 38 -11.30 4.18 -8.64
C LYS A 38 -10.02 3.53 -9.12
N VAL A 39 -9.66 2.37 -8.57
CA VAL A 39 -8.40 1.68 -8.82
C VAL A 39 -8.68 0.30 -9.39
N SER A 40 -8.18 0.03 -10.59
CA SER A 40 -8.20 -1.32 -11.14
C SER A 40 -6.99 -2.12 -10.67
N VAL A 41 -7.18 -3.39 -10.36
CA VAL A 41 -6.08 -4.32 -10.10
C VAL A 41 -5.78 -5.03 -11.41
N LYS A 42 -4.51 -4.97 -11.83
CA LYS A 42 -3.96 -5.74 -12.95
C LYS A 42 -2.79 -6.54 -12.41
N ASP A 43 -2.47 -7.63 -13.06
CA ASP A 43 -1.34 -8.50 -12.70
C ASP A 43 -1.38 -8.95 -11.23
N VAL A 44 -2.05 -10.04 -11.01
CA VAL A 44 -2.07 -10.74 -9.73
C VAL A 44 -1.14 -11.95 -9.83
N GLU A 45 -0.15 -12.01 -8.98
CA GLU A 45 0.72 -13.17 -8.85
C GLU A 45 0.55 -13.78 -7.47
N ILE A 46 0.32 -15.08 -7.44
CA ILE A 46 0.17 -15.84 -6.19
C ILE A 46 1.25 -16.91 -6.15
N SER A 47 1.98 -16.99 -5.04
CA SER A 47 3.04 -17.97 -4.86
C SER A 47 3.22 -18.34 -3.39
N ARG A 48 3.86 -19.48 -3.14
CA ARG A 48 4.43 -19.82 -1.82
C ARG A 48 5.89 -19.39 -1.80
N VAL A 49 6.32 -18.83 -0.69
CA VAL A 49 7.70 -18.36 -0.51
C VAL A 49 8.23 -18.84 0.85
N PRO A 50 9.53 -19.13 0.94
CA PRO A 50 10.14 -19.49 2.22
C PRO A 50 10.04 -18.35 3.22
N VAL A 51 9.90 -18.69 4.50
CA VAL A 51 9.89 -17.73 5.59
C VAL A 51 11.32 -17.21 5.82
N THR A 52 11.50 -15.90 5.72
CA THR A 52 12.74 -15.24 6.13
C THR A 52 12.72 -14.93 7.63
N ASP A 53 13.89 -14.67 8.23
CA ASP A 53 13.98 -14.28 9.64
C ASP A 53 13.20 -12.98 9.94
N GLU A 54 13.18 -12.06 9.00
CA GLU A 54 12.42 -10.82 9.13
C GLU A 54 10.91 -11.09 9.16
N LEU A 55 10.39 -11.86 8.19
CA LEU A 55 8.97 -12.24 8.11
C LEU A 55 8.55 -13.03 9.36
N ARG A 56 9.41 -13.94 9.83
CA ARG A 56 9.16 -14.70 11.07
C ARG A 56 8.97 -13.78 12.27
N LYS A 57 9.84 -12.80 12.43
CA LYS A 57 9.76 -11.83 13.54
C LYS A 57 8.52 -10.94 13.45
N LEU A 58 8.23 -10.39 12.26
CA LEU A 58 7.11 -9.48 12.04
C LEU A 58 5.75 -10.17 12.23
N LEU A 59 5.60 -11.37 11.71
CA LEU A 59 4.37 -12.13 11.78
C LEU A 59 4.30 -13.07 13.00
N LYS A 60 5.34 -13.10 13.84
CA LYS A 60 5.46 -13.97 15.03
C LYS A 60 5.12 -15.43 14.71
N LEU A 61 5.70 -15.93 13.60
CA LEU A 61 5.42 -17.27 13.08
C LEU A 61 6.05 -18.34 13.96
N ASP A 62 5.37 -19.49 14.06
CA ASP A 62 5.94 -20.67 14.70
C ASP A 62 7.24 -21.12 14.00
N PRO A 63 8.25 -21.60 14.73
CA PRO A 63 9.46 -22.17 14.11
C PRO A 63 9.22 -23.26 13.08
N ALA A 64 8.11 -24.00 13.21
CA ALA A 64 7.73 -25.05 12.26
C ALA A 64 7.16 -24.49 10.93
N GLU A 65 6.70 -23.25 10.90
CA GLU A 65 6.20 -22.63 9.68
C GLU A 65 7.38 -22.28 8.76
N SER A 66 7.50 -22.96 7.64
CA SER A 66 8.61 -22.81 6.68
C SER A 66 8.24 -21.99 5.46
N GLU A 67 6.97 -21.80 5.17
CA GLU A 67 6.46 -21.08 4.00
C GLU A 67 5.37 -20.08 4.36
N LEU A 68 5.25 -19.04 3.53
CA LEU A 68 4.14 -18.08 3.51
C LEU A 68 3.51 -18.05 2.13
N PHE A 69 2.26 -17.66 2.10
CA PHE A 69 1.53 -17.31 0.89
C PHE A 69 1.82 -15.87 0.54
N ARG A 70 2.33 -15.63 -0.66
CA ARG A 70 2.65 -14.30 -1.17
C ARG A 70 1.72 -13.94 -2.31
N ILE A 71 1.13 -12.75 -2.23
CA ILE A 71 0.29 -12.17 -3.27
C ILE A 71 0.91 -10.85 -3.72
N LYS A 72 1.27 -10.75 -5.00
CA LYS A 72 1.71 -9.51 -5.63
C LYS A 72 0.58 -8.95 -6.49
N ARG A 73 0.35 -7.64 -6.41
CA ARG A 73 -0.70 -6.97 -7.18
C ARG A 73 -0.23 -5.62 -7.69
N LEU A 74 -0.52 -5.34 -8.95
CA LEU A 74 -0.29 -4.03 -9.54
C LEU A 74 -1.62 -3.27 -9.65
N ARG A 75 -1.67 -2.09 -9.06
CA ARG A 75 -2.84 -1.22 -9.05
C ARG A 75 -2.66 -0.09 -10.05
N HIS A 76 -3.72 0.20 -10.80
CA HIS A 76 -3.75 1.23 -11.82
C HIS A 76 -4.82 2.27 -11.51
N VAL A 77 -4.52 3.52 -11.83
CA VAL A 77 -5.47 4.63 -11.86
C VAL A 77 -5.39 5.23 -13.26
N ASN A 78 -6.53 5.34 -13.95
CA ASN A 78 -6.59 5.80 -15.33
C ASN A 78 -5.58 5.05 -16.24
N ASP A 79 -5.59 3.72 -16.16
CA ASP A 79 -4.73 2.80 -16.91
C ASP A 79 -3.22 2.94 -16.69
N ALA A 80 -2.78 3.75 -15.75
CA ALA A 80 -1.37 3.89 -15.44
C ALA A 80 -1.04 3.29 -14.06
N PRO A 81 0.13 2.61 -13.93
CA PRO A 81 0.58 2.07 -12.66
C PRO A 81 0.58 3.13 -11.56
N TYR A 82 0.03 2.77 -10.41
CA TYR A 82 -0.12 3.67 -9.27
C TYR A 82 0.57 3.12 -8.02
N ALA A 83 0.34 1.83 -7.72
CA ALA A 83 0.93 1.16 -6.59
C ALA A 83 1.21 -0.31 -6.89
N PHE A 84 2.34 -0.78 -6.41
CA PHE A 84 2.71 -2.20 -6.37
C PHE A 84 2.61 -2.69 -4.92
N THR A 85 1.81 -3.74 -4.69
CA THR A 85 1.54 -4.25 -3.33
C THR A 85 1.91 -5.71 -3.23
N ILE A 86 2.59 -6.07 -2.16
CA ILE A 86 2.98 -7.44 -1.80
C ILE A 86 2.34 -7.76 -0.45
N ASN A 87 1.61 -8.86 -0.40
CA ASN A 87 1.00 -9.35 0.83
C ASN A 87 1.62 -10.69 1.22
N PHE A 88 1.87 -10.88 2.49
CA PHE A 88 2.33 -12.16 3.06
C PHE A 88 1.33 -12.61 4.11
N LEU A 89 0.88 -13.87 3.98
CA LEU A 89 -0.12 -14.50 4.87
C LEU A 89 0.32 -15.91 5.22
N PRO A 90 -0.15 -16.47 6.35
CA PRO A 90 -0.06 -17.91 6.60
C PRO A 90 -0.66 -18.71 5.44
N VAL A 91 -0.02 -19.84 5.09
CA VAL A 91 -0.43 -20.68 3.94
C VAL A 91 -1.90 -21.12 4.07
N GLU A 92 -2.32 -21.49 5.28
CA GLU A 92 -3.68 -21.95 5.57
C GLU A 92 -4.78 -20.93 5.24
N ILE A 93 -4.44 -19.63 5.31
CA ILE A 93 -5.34 -18.53 4.94
C ILE A 93 -5.19 -18.23 3.45
N GLY A 94 -3.96 -18.05 3.00
CA GLY A 94 -3.67 -17.65 1.63
C GLY A 94 -4.22 -18.62 0.58
N GLN A 95 -4.21 -19.93 0.83
CA GLN A 95 -4.73 -20.94 -0.10
C GLN A 95 -6.25 -20.88 -0.29
N GLN A 96 -6.98 -20.16 0.56
CA GLN A 96 -8.42 -19.94 0.39
C GLN A 96 -8.74 -18.76 -0.53
N ILE A 97 -7.73 -17.93 -0.84
CA ILE A 97 -7.87 -16.73 -1.65
C ILE A 97 -7.73 -17.08 -3.12
N ARG A 98 -8.67 -16.62 -3.94
CA ARG A 98 -8.68 -16.86 -5.38
C ARG A 98 -8.25 -15.60 -6.14
N GLU A 99 -7.43 -15.77 -7.16
CA GLU A 99 -6.98 -14.68 -8.03
C GLU A 99 -8.13 -13.84 -8.59
N LYS A 100 -9.20 -14.50 -9.05
CA LYS A 100 -10.38 -13.83 -9.63
C LYS A 100 -11.08 -12.89 -8.66
N GLU A 101 -11.03 -13.18 -7.38
CA GLU A 101 -11.60 -12.33 -6.32
C GLU A 101 -10.75 -11.08 -6.10
N LEU A 102 -9.43 -11.24 -6.10
CA LEU A 102 -8.47 -10.13 -5.94
C LEU A 102 -8.55 -9.08 -7.06
N LEU A 103 -9.04 -9.45 -8.23
CA LEU A 103 -9.31 -8.53 -9.33
C LEU A 103 -10.58 -7.69 -9.11
N ARG A 104 -11.46 -8.09 -8.19
CA ARG A 104 -12.81 -7.51 -8.02
C ARG A 104 -12.97 -6.79 -6.69
N VAL A 105 -12.36 -7.31 -5.62
CA VAL A 105 -12.50 -6.78 -4.27
C VAL A 105 -11.15 -6.67 -3.56
N PRO A 106 -11.00 -5.80 -2.55
CA PRO A 106 -9.80 -5.73 -1.73
C PRO A 106 -9.54 -7.05 -1.01
N LEU A 107 -8.26 -7.40 -0.82
CA LEU A 107 -7.89 -8.55 -0.01
C LEU A 107 -8.44 -8.44 1.43
N LEU A 108 -8.41 -7.25 2.01
CA LEU A 108 -8.99 -6.99 3.33
C LEU A 108 -10.48 -7.38 3.39
N TRP A 109 -11.24 -7.07 2.34
CA TRP A 109 -12.65 -7.48 2.25
C TRP A 109 -12.79 -9.00 2.25
N ILE A 110 -11.97 -9.72 1.47
CA ILE A 110 -11.97 -11.18 1.44
C ILE A 110 -11.70 -11.74 2.85
N LEU A 111 -10.67 -11.20 3.54
CA LEU A 111 -10.31 -11.65 4.88
C LEU A 111 -11.44 -11.42 5.89
N GLN A 112 -12.09 -10.26 5.88
CA GLN A 112 -13.11 -9.88 6.84
C GLN A 112 -14.48 -10.43 6.49
N GLU A 113 -14.92 -10.29 5.22
CA GLU A 113 -16.29 -10.57 4.83
C GLU A 113 -16.50 -11.99 4.31
N GLU A 114 -15.54 -12.58 3.61
CA GLU A 114 -15.66 -13.96 3.14
C GLU A 114 -15.11 -14.96 4.15
N LEU A 115 -13.87 -14.73 4.62
CA LEU A 115 -13.22 -15.64 5.55
C LEU A 115 -13.59 -15.38 7.02
N LYS A 116 -14.33 -14.29 7.30
CA LYS A 116 -14.78 -13.91 8.64
C LYS A 116 -13.67 -13.82 9.69
N ILE A 117 -12.49 -13.38 9.26
CA ILE A 117 -11.35 -13.18 10.16
C ILE A 117 -11.49 -11.81 10.84
N PRO A 118 -11.58 -11.76 12.19
CA PRO A 118 -11.75 -10.50 12.90
C PRO A 118 -10.40 -9.74 12.94
N ILE A 119 -10.24 -8.76 12.04
CA ILE A 119 -9.10 -7.86 12.04
C ILE A 119 -9.44 -6.68 12.94
N THR A 120 -8.65 -6.50 14.01
CA THR A 120 -8.97 -5.56 15.09
C THR A 120 -7.99 -4.40 15.20
N ARG A 121 -6.79 -4.54 14.63
CA ARG A 121 -5.74 -3.54 14.71
C ARG A 121 -4.79 -3.63 13.51
N ALA A 122 -4.23 -2.50 13.14
CA ALA A 122 -3.11 -2.42 12.21
C ALA A 122 -1.98 -1.60 12.81
N HIS A 123 -0.74 -1.95 12.48
CA HIS A 123 0.44 -1.12 12.69
C HIS A 123 1.04 -0.76 11.34
N GLU A 124 1.17 0.51 11.07
CA GLU A 124 1.65 1.02 9.80
C GLU A 124 2.89 1.89 9.97
N THR A 125 3.83 1.71 9.06
CA THR A 125 5.00 2.57 8.89
C THR A 125 5.00 3.11 7.47
N VAL A 126 5.23 4.41 7.34
CA VAL A 126 5.33 5.11 6.05
C VAL A 126 6.73 5.70 5.94
N GLU A 127 7.45 5.38 4.88
CA GLU A 127 8.81 5.86 4.66
C GLU A 127 9.06 6.20 3.18
N ALA A 128 10.04 7.05 2.93
CA ALA A 128 10.55 7.29 1.59
C ALA A 128 11.59 6.21 1.24
N ALA A 129 11.47 5.63 0.06
CA ALA A 129 12.41 4.64 -0.44
C ALA A 129 12.81 4.93 -1.89
N ALA A 130 13.89 4.34 -2.34
CA ALA A 130 14.26 4.29 -3.75
C ALA A 130 13.70 3.01 -4.38
N ALA A 131 13.12 3.11 -5.57
CA ALA A 131 12.61 1.96 -6.29
C ALA A 131 13.76 1.00 -6.64
N ASP A 132 13.68 -0.23 -6.16
CA ASP A 132 14.53 -1.33 -6.60
C ASP A 132 14.16 -1.78 -8.02
N PRO A 133 14.89 -2.72 -8.64
CA PRO A 133 14.60 -3.16 -10.01
C PRO A 133 13.18 -3.68 -10.21
N GLU A 134 12.63 -4.47 -9.26
CA GLU A 134 11.28 -5.00 -9.38
C GLU A 134 10.23 -3.89 -9.25
N VAL A 135 10.34 -3.04 -8.25
CA VAL A 135 9.44 -1.91 -8.04
C VAL A 135 9.47 -0.93 -9.22
N ALA A 136 10.66 -0.65 -9.76
CA ALA A 136 10.83 0.24 -10.90
C ALA A 136 10.13 -0.30 -12.16
N GLU A 137 10.34 -1.59 -12.47
CA GLU A 137 9.70 -2.27 -13.59
C GLU A 137 8.18 -2.29 -13.44
N ARG A 138 7.66 -2.73 -12.28
CA ARG A 138 6.22 -2.84 -12.02
C ARG A 138 5.50 -1.49 -12.06
N LEU A 139 6.11 -0.45 -11.54
CA LEU A 139 5.52 0.89 -11.51
C LEU A 139 5.76 1.70 -12.78
N ASP A 140 6.51 1.18 -13.77
CA ASP A 140 6.91 1.88 -14.99
C ASP A 140 7.56 3.25 -14.65
N ILE A 141 8.62 3.20 -13.82
CA ILE A 141 9.42 4.34 -13.39
C ILE A 141 10.91 4.02 -13.52
N PRO A 142 11.77 5.03 -13.67
CA PRO A 142 13.21 4.80 -13.67
C PRO A 142 13.69 4.12 -12.37
N LEU A 143 14.75 3.30 -12.49
CA LEU A 143 15.42 2.72 -11.33
C LEU A 143 15.85 3.83 -10.36
N LEU A 144 15.76 3.56 -9.05
CA LEU A 144 16.05 4.50 -7.96
C LEU A 144 15.10 5.71 -7.90
N SER A 145 14.03 5.74 -8.68
CA SER A 145 13.00 6.77 -8.50
C SER A 145 12.46 6.77 -7.07
N PRO A 146 12.13 7.94 -6.51
CA PRO A 146 11.53 8.00 -5.19
C PRO A 146 10.14 7.36 -5.20
N VAL A 147 9.88 6.53 -4.21
CA VAL A 147 8.58 5.91 -3.94
C VAL A 147 8.23 6.11 -2.47
N MET A 148 6.94 6.14 -2.17
CA MET A 148 6.48 6.01 -0.80
C MET A 148 6.27 4.54 -0.50
N HIS A 149 7.00 4.01 0.46
CA HIS A 149 6.88 2.63 0.94
C HIS A 149 6.03 2.61 2.21
N VAL A 150 4.94 1.88 2.14
CA VAL A 150 4.02 1.68 3.27
C VAL A 150 4.08 0.22 3.67
N LYS A 151 4.50 -0.01 4.91
CA LYS A 151 4.57 -1.34 5.52
C LYS A 151 3.52 -1.43 6.61
N ARG A 152 2.61 -2.39 6.51
CA ARG A 152 1.51 -2.56 7.46
C ARG A 152 1.40 -4.00 7.92
N VAL A 153 1.35 -4.19 9.24
CA VAL A 153 1.02 -5.47 9.86
C VAL A 153 -0.41 -5.41 10.38
N MET A 154 -1.23 -6.35 9.91
CA MET A 154 -2.61 -6.51 10.35
C MET A 154 -2.68 -7.53 11.48
N TYR A 155 -3.54 -7.28 12.45
CA TYR A 155 -3.68 -8.13 13.64
C TYR A 155 -5.13 -8.57 13.83
N THR A 156 -5.27 -9.83 14.23
CA THR A 156 -6.54 -10.38 14.69
C THR A 156 -6.75 -10.10 16.18
N GLU A 157 -7.78 -10.67 16.75
CA GLU A 157 -7.99 -10.70 18.20
C GLU A 157 -6.74 -11.25 18.93
N ARG A 158 -6.56 -10.83 20.19
CA ARG A 158 -5.41 -11.17 21.03
C ARG A 158 -4.07 -10.74 20.49
N ASP A 159 -4.07 -9.70 19.65
CA ASP A 159 -2.84 -9.09 19.11
C ASP A 159 -1.95 -10.07 18.29
N ARG A 160 -2.58 -11.04 17.64
CA ARG A 160 -1.90 -12.02 16.79
C ARG A 160 -1.73 -11.44 15.37
N PRO A 161 -0.51 -11.32 14.86
CA PRO A 161 -0.28 -10.89 13.49
C PRO A 161 -0.92 -11.86 12.49
N LEU A 162 -1.56 -11.32 11.46
CA LEU A 162 -2.24 -12.08 10.41
C LEU A 162 -1.59 -11.90 9.05
N GLU A 163 -1.28 -10.66 8.72
CA GLU A 163 -0.84 -10.27 7.39
C GLU A 163 0.24 -9.19 7.49
N LEU A 164 1.25 -9.30 6.65
CA LEU A 164 2.14 -8.20 6.30
C LEU A 164 1.77 -7.69 4.92
N VAL A 165 1.56 -6.38 4.81
CA VAL A 165 1.33 -5.67 3.55
C VAL A 165 2.50 -4.73 3.31
N GLU A 166 3.14 -4.84 2.16
CA GLU A 166 4.13 -3.89 1.66
C GLU A 166 3.60 -3.24 0.39
N SER A 167 3.48 -1.93 0.38
CA SER A 167 2.98 -1.19 -0.77
C SER A 167 3.95 -0.10 -1.16
N TYR A 168 4.31 -0.09 -2.44
CA TYR A 168 5.16 0.91 -3.06
C TYR A 168 4.29 1.81 -3.93
N TYR A 169 4.20 3.09 -3.58
CA TYR A 169 3.43 4.08 -4.32
C TYR A 169 4.34 5.02 -5.10
N ARG A 170 3.96 5.33 -6.31
CA ARG A 170 4.65 6.37 -7.10
C ARG A 170 4.56 7.72 -6.39
N ALA A 171 5.71 8.36 -6.10
CA ALA A 171 5.76 9.64 -5.40
C ALA A 171 5.13 10.80 -6.20
N ASP A 172 5.05 10.68 -7.53
CA ASP A 172 4.39 11.67 -8.40
C ASP A 172 2.86 11.55 -8.42
N ARG A 173 2.29 10.47 -7.82
CA ARG A 173 0.86 10.14 -7.87
C ARG A 173 0.23 9.88 -6.52
N TYR A 174 1.03 9.79 -5.48
CA TYR A 174 0.55 9.51 -4.12
C TYR A 174 0.94 10.61 -3.16
N GLN A 175 0.02 10.97 -2.28
CA GLN A 175 0.25 11.91 -1.21
C GLN A 175 -0.40 11.38 0.07
N TYR A 176 0.39 11.23 1.12
CA TYR A 176 -0.13 10.99 2.47
C TYR A 176 -0.58 12.32 3.07
N SER A 177 -1.81 12.36 3.59
CA SER A 177 -2.37 13.54 4.24
C SER A 177 -3.14 13.13 5.48
N VAL A 178 -2.94 13.84 6.56
CA VAL A 178 -3.65 13.62 7.82
C VAL A 178 -4.16 14.96 8.33
N ASN A 179 -5.40 14.98 8.81
CA ASN A 179 -5.96 16.12 9.50
C ASN A 179 -5.69 15.97 11.00
N LEU A 180 -5.14 17.02 11.59
CA LEU A 180 -4.89 17.08 13.03
C LEU A 180 -5.77 18.15 13.63
N ILE A 181 -6.48 17.79 14.70
CA ILE A 181 -7.29 18.72 15.49
C ILE A 181 -6.66 18.94 16.88
N ARG A 182 -6.89 20.10 17.42
CA ARG A 182 -6.44 20.42 18.76
C ARG A 182 -7.52 20.10 19.78
N VAL A 183 -7.26 19.14 20.65
CA VAL A 183 -8.19 18.66 21.68
C VAL A 183 -7.64 18.96 23.08
N LYS A 184 -8.54 19.10 24.05
CA LYS A 184 -8.17 19.29 25.44
C LYS A 184 -8.39 17.98 26.20
N ARG A 185 -7.30 17.35 26.70
CA ARG A 185 -7.35 16.15 27.54
C ARG A 185 -6.72 16.47 28.91
N ASP A 186 -7.41 16.17 29.98
CA ASP A 186 -6.95 16.39 31.35
C ASP A 186 -6.42 17.83 31.60
N GLY A 187 -7.11 18.81 31.04
CA GLY A 187 -6.73 20.23 31.18
C GLY A 187 -5.58 20.70 30.28
N LYS A 188 -4.89 19.79 29.57
CA LYS A 188 -3.79 20.09 28.65
C LYS A 188 -4.26 20.02 27.18
N TRP A 189 -3.69 20.89 26.36
CA TRP A 189 -3.92 20.85 24.92
C TRP A 189 -3.00 19.81 24.27
N ALA A 190 -3.56 18.97 23.41
CA ALA A 190 -2.85 17.99 22.60
C ALA A 190 -3.35 18.03 21.14
N TRP A 191 -2.54 17.56 20.21
CA TRP A 191 -2.95 17.31 18.84
C TRP A 191 -3.46 15.88 18.75
N ASP A 192 -4.56 15.67 18.05
CA ASP A 192 -5.15 14.37 17.79
C ASP A 192 -5.56 14.26 16.34
N HIS A 193 -5.74 13.05 15.85
CA HIS A 193 -6.27 12.82 14.52
C HIS A 193 -7.75 13.22 14.48
N GLU A 194 -8.13 13.92 13.41
CA GLU A 194 -9.55 14.15 13.12
C GLU A 194 -10.15 12.82 12.68
N SER A 195 -11.10 12.31 13.47
CA SER A 195 -11.84 11.05 13.20
C SER A 195 -13.00 11.27 12.25
#